data_88b10f3f041532841d08e66c4e51a160
#
_entry.id   88b10f3f041532841d08e66c4e51a160
#
_cell.length_a   1.000
_cell.length_b   1.000
_cell.length_c   1.000
_cell.angle_alpha   90.00
_cell.angle_beta   90.00
_cell.angle_gamma   90.00
#
_symmetry.space_group_name_H-M   'P 1'
#
loop_
_entity.id
_entity.type
_entity.pdbx_description
1 polymer ?
#
loop_
_entity_poly.entity_id
_entity_poly.type
_entity_poly.pdbx_seq_one_letter_code
_entity_poly.pdbx_strand_id
1 'polypeptide(L)'
;MVLLLTMDIYSQIYSHHSLYQMIVIFLLLFHIVSSNLQTMIISSLGIRSCSAAQSLTVSSDSDCEKLHQDRWTSITVNSGRCNSMRDSLSISNYPCLQSIEINSNSLQNLNSLVISNNPQLNSIVTKDSALYYVQSVTISSIF
;
A
#
# COMPACT_ATOMS: atom_id res chain seq x y z
N MET A 1 60.39 27.69 25.25
CA MET A 1 59.00 28.12 25.52
C MET A 1 58.10 28.03 24.28
N VAL A 2 58.55 28.23 23.08
CA VAL A 2 57.77 28.15 21.85
C VAL A 2 57.35 26.71 21.49
N LEU A 3 58.21 25.72 21.74
CA LEU A 3 57.94 24.31 21.37
C LEU A 3 56.86 23.63 22.21
N LEU A 4 56.68 24.00 23.47
CA LEU A 4 55.62 23.47 24.35
C LEU A 4 54.24 24.00 23.97
N LEU A 5 54.14 25.24 23.52
CA LEU A 5 52.84 25.80 23.05
C LEU A 5 52.37 25.17 21.73
N THR A 6 53.28 24.73 20.84
CA THR A 6 52.91 24.08 19.60
C THR A 6 52.38 22.67 19.82
N MET A 7 52.88 21.95 20.80
CA MET A 7 52.38 20.60 21.12
C MET A 7 51.01 20.60 21.76
N ASP A 8 50.69 21.59 22.59
CA ASP A 8 49.32 21.74 23.17
C ASP A 8 48.28 22.08 22.11
N ILE A 9 48.60 22.97 21.18
CA ILE A 9 47.68 23.31 20.08
C ILE A 9 47.46 22.08 19.16
N TYR A 10 48.51 21.31 18.86
CA TYR A 10 48.36 20.10 18.05
C TYR A 10 47.53 19.03 18.75
N SER A 11 47.70 18.83 20.05
CA SER A 11 46.89 17.84 20.80
C SER A 11 45.41 18.26 20.90
N GLN A 12 45.12 19.53 21.05
CA GLN A 12 43.76 20.07 21.04
C GLN A 12 43.09 19.92 19.66
N ILE A 13 43.78 20.23 18.58
CA ILE A 13 43.26 20.08 17.22
C ILE A 13 42.97 18.61 16.91
N TYR A 14 43.88 17.69 17.31
CA TYR A 14 43.69 16.25 17.11
C TYR A 14 42.51 15.71 17.92
N SER A 15 42.34 16.17 19.15
CA SER A 15 41.21 15.80 20.02
C SER A 15 39.86 16.27 19.44
N HIS A 16 39.79 17.51 18.96
CA HIS A 16 38.57 18.02 18.34
C HIS A 16 38.21 17.35 17.01
N HIS A 17 39.22 17.03 16.20
CA HIS A 17 39.01 16.33 14.95
C HIS A 17 38.50 14.89 15.19
N SER A 18 39.06 14.21 16.18
CA SER A 18 38.61 12.85 16.60
C SER A 18 37.20 12.87 17.15
N LEU A 19 36.84 13.88 18.00
CA LEU A 19 35.50 14.04 18.54
C LEU A 19 34.48 14.31 17.42
N TYR A 20 34.80 15.18 16.48
CA TYR A 20 33.95 15.46 15.33
C TYR A 20 33.69 14.23 14.47
N GLN A 21 34.73 13.44 14.17
CA GLN A 21 34.62 12.17 13.44
C GLN A 21 33.69 11.18 14.19
N MET A 22 33.85 11.06 15.49
CA MET A 22 32.99 10.21 16.32
C MET A 22 31.53 10.65 16.30
N ILE A 23 31.26 11.96 16.37
CA ILE A 23 29.89 12.50 16.30
C ILE A 23 29.27 12.24 14.93
N VAL A 24 30.02 12.43 13.84
CA VAL A 24 29.51 12.17 12.49
C VAL A 24 29.18 10.69 12.30
N ILE A 25 30.07 9.79 12.75
CA ILE A 25 29.81 8.34 12.69
C ILE A 25 28.58 7.97 13.53
N PHE A 26 28.43 8.52 14.72
CA PHE A 26 27.28 8.26 15.57
C PHE A 26 25.97 8.73 14.94
N LEU A 27 25.95 9.93 14.33
CA LEU A 27 24.79 10.45 13.61
C LEU A 27 24.41 9.61 12.40
N LEU A 28 25.41 9.12 11.65
CA LEU A 28 25.19 8.22 10.52
C LEU A 28 24.61 6.87 10.96
N LEU A 29 25.18 6.28 12.02
CA LEU A 29 24.68 5.02 12.59
C LEU A 29 23.26 5.20 13.15
N PHE A 30 22.99 6.30 13.84
CA PHE A 30 21.65 6.61 14.35
C PHE A 30 20.65 6.76 13.22
N HIS A 31 21.02 7.40 12.11
CA HIS A 31 20.16 7.53 10.93
C HIS A 31 19.86 6.17 10.29
N ILE A 32 20.88 5.32 10.15
CA ILE A 32 20.72 3.96 9.61
C ILE A 32 19.82 3.10 10.52
N VAL A 33 20.04 3.15 11.82
CA VAL A 33 19.22 2.38 12.79
C VAL A 33 17.77 2.88 12.80
N SER A 34 17.58 4.20 12.77
CA SER A 34 16.24 4.81 12.75
C SER A 34 15.46 4.43 11.48
N SER A 35 16.11 4.48 10.31
CA SER A 35 15.47 4.09 9.04
C SER A 35 15.13 2.60 8.99
N ASN A 36 16.01 1.73 9.48
CA ASN A 36 15.76 0.29 9.57
C ASN A 36 14.64 -0.03 10.57
N LEU A 37 14.59 0.67 11.71
CA LEU A 37 13.53 0.49 12.69
C LEU A 37 12.17 0.90 12.14
N GLN A 38 12.06 1.99 11.39
CA GLN A 38 10.84 2.39 10.72
C GLN A 38 10.38 1.32 9.71
N THR A 39 11.30 0.79 8.92
CA THR A 39 10.99 -0.27 7.95
C THR A 39 10.52 -1.54 8.64
N MET A 40 11.14 -1.93 9.75
CA MET A 40 10.72 -3.09 10.55
C MET A 40 9.34 -2.89 11.20
N ILE A 41 9.06 -1.70 11.73
CA ILE A 41 7.75 -1.38 12.32
C ILE A 41 6.66 -1.44 11.26
N ILE A 42 6.87 -0.83 10.08
CA ILE A 42 5.92 -0.85 8.97
C ILE A 42 5.64 -2.30 8.53
N SER A 43 6.67 -3.14 8.40
CA SER A 43 6.49 -4.54 8.03
C SER A 43 5.83 -5.38 9.11
N SER A 44 6.11 -5.13 10.40
CA SER A 44 5.50 -5.85 11.52
C SER A 44 4.04 -5.49 11.77
N LEU A 45 3.64 -4.26 11.41
CA LEU A 45 2.24 -3.81 11.47
C LEU A 45 1.41 -4.29 10.27
N GLY A 46 2.01 -5.06 9.35
CA GLY A 46 1.30 -5.52 8.15
C GLY A 46 0.91 -4.40 7.18
N ILE A 47 1.47 -3.20 7.37
CA ILE A 47 1.26 -2.07 6.46
C ILE A 47 2.05 -2.35 5.20
N ARG A 48 1.41 -2.94 4.21
CA ARG A 48 2.00 -3.09 2.88
C ARG A 48 2.22 -1.70 2.29
N SER A 49 3.44 -1.41 1.88
CA SER A 49 3.73 -0.18 1.14
C SER A 49 2.94 -0.20 -0.17
N CYS A 50 2.05 0.75 -0.36
CA CYS A 50 1.29 0.95 -1.59
C CYS A 50 2.13 1.61 -2.70
N SER A 51 3.45 1.47 -2.65
CA SER A 51 4.41 2.17 -3.52
C SER A 51 4.38 1.75 -5.00
N ALA A 52 3.83 0.59 -5.32
CA ALA A 52 3.64 0.14 -6.69
C ALA A 52 2.14 0.14 -7.00
N ALA A 53 1.63 1.23 -7.56
CA ALA A 53 0.26 1.32 -8.03
C ALA A 53 -0.01 0.23 -9.08
N GLN A 54 -0.87 -0.72 -8.79
CA GLN A 54 -1.31 -1.76 -9.70
C GLN A 54 -2.79 -1.61 -9.96
N SER A 55 -3.15 -1.35 -11.23
CA SER A 55 -4.56 -1.29 -11.64
C SER A 55 -4.96 -2.61 -12.29
N LEU A 56 -6.11 -3.13 -11.89
CA LEU A 56 -6.75 -4.26 -12.55
C LEU A 56 -7.83 -3.73 -13.49
N THR A 57 -7.70 -4.05 -14.79
CA THR A 57 -8.79 -3.89 -15.75
C THR A 57 -9.24 -5.28 -16.20
N VAL A 58 -10.45 -5.65 -15.82
CA VAL A 58 -11.07 -6.93 -16.21
C VAL A 58 -11.64 -6.75 -17.61
N SER A 59 -10.92 -7.24 -18.61
CA SER A 59 -11.28 -7.15 -20.05
C SER A 59 -11.79 -8.45 -20.63
N SER A 60 -11.58 -9.56 -19.94
CA SER A 60 -12.04 -10.89 -20.30
C SER A 60 -12.62 -11.61 -19.07
N ASP A 61 -13.40 -12.65 -19.29
CA ASP A 61 -13.95 -13.44 -18.19
C ASP A 61 -12.87 -14.24 -17.44
N SER A 62 -11.74 -14.54 -18.08
CA SER A 62 -10.58 -15.14 -17.42
C SER A 62 -9.88 -14.20 -16.42
N ASP A 63 -10.09 -12.89 -16.55
CA ASP A 63 -9.54 -11.92 -15.59
C ASP A 63 -10.35 -11.85 -14.29
N CYS A 64 -11.57 -12.40 -14.27
CA CYS A 64 -12.46 -12.27 -13.12
C CYS A 64 -11.89 -12.92 -11.85
N GLU A 65 -11.11 -13.97 -11.98
CA GLU A 65 -10.43 -14.61 -10.85
C GLU A 65 -9.41 -13.70 -10.17
N LYS A 66 -8.86 -12.73 -10.91
CA LYS A 66 -7.93 -11.74 -10.37
C LYS A 66 -8.58 -10.79 -9.37
N LEU A 67 -9.91 -10.68 -9.39
CA LEU A 67 -10.67 -9.89 -8.41
C LEU A 67 -10.48 -10.36 -6.96
N HIS A 68 -10.02 -11.58 -6.74
CA HIS A 68 -9.73 -12.13 -5.42
C HIS A 68 -8.34 -11.81 -4.88
N GLN A 69 -7.53 -11.03 -5.61
CA GLN A 69 -6.15 -10.69 -5.22
C GLN A 69 -6.09 -9.32 -4.56
N ASP A 70 -5.47 -9.21 -3.40
CA ASP A 70 -5.43 -8.03 -2.53
C ASP A 70 -4.37 -6.95 -2.90
N ARG A 71 -3.80 -7.01 -4.10
CA ARG A 71 -2.68 -6.16 -4.53
C ARG A 71 -3.08 -4.91 -5.34
N TRP A 72 -4.35 -4.76 -5.62
CA TRP A 72 -4.83 -3.71 -6.51
C TRP A 72 -4.99 -2.37 -5.80
N THR A 73 -4.63 -1.29 -6.50
CA THR A 73 -4.95 0.09 -6.10
C THR A 73 -6.22 0.60 -6.76
N SER A 74 -6.56 0.05 -7.93
CA SER A 74 -7.82 0.30 -8.60
C SER A 74 -8.32 -0.96 -9.30
N ILE A 75 -9.63 -1.14 -9.34
CA ILE A 75 -10.30 -2.23 -10.03
C ILE A 75 -11.33 -1.62 -10.99
N THR A 76 -11.23 -1.97 -12.27
CA THR A 76 -12.22 -1.63 -13.28
C THR A 76 -12.73 -2.91 -13.94
N VAL A 77 -14.02 -3.19 -13.82
CA VAL A 77 -14.68 -4.30 -14.53
C VAL A 77 -15.35 -3.74 -15.77
N ASN A 78 -14.86 -4.13 -16.95
CA ASN A 78 -15.41 -3.68 -18.23
C ASN A 78 -16.83 -4.21 -18.46
N SER A 79 -17.56 -3.53 -19.33
CA SER A 79 -18.96 -3.85 -19.61
C SER A 79 -19.15 -5.29 -20.04
N GLY A 80 -20.18 -5.94 -19.50
CA GLY A 80 -20.59 -7.30 -19.84
C GLY A 80 -19.67 -8.39 -19.29
N ARG A 81 -18.74 -8.07 -18.36
CA ARG A 81 -17.76 -9.05 -17.84
C ARG A 81 -18.19 -9.67 -16.53
N CYS A 82 -17.60 -10.84 -16.26
CA CYS A 82 -17.81 -11.62 -15.04
C CYS A 82 -19.27 -12.06 -14.79
N ASN A 83 -20.08 -12.16 -15.82
CA ASN A 83 -21.47 -12.63 -15.71
C ASN A 83 -21.59 -14.15 -15.52
N SER A 84 -20.51 -14.89 -15.71
CA SER A 84 -20.42 -16.32 -15.40
C SER A 84 -20.22 -16.57 -13.90
N MET A 85 -19.76 -15.60 -13.14
CA MET A 85 -19.63 -15.71 -11.68
C MET A 85 -21.01 -15.79 -11.03
N ARG A 86 -21.21 -16.80 -10.21
CA ARG A 86 -22.47 -17.05 -9.50
C ARG A 86 -22.29 -17.10 -7.99
N ASP A 87 -21.05 -17.23 -7.55
CA ASP A 87 -20.71 -17.29 -6.14
C ASP A 87 -20.64 -15.89 -5.52
N SER A 88 -20.30 -15.83 -4.27
CA SER A 88 -20.06 -14.55 -3.58
C SER A 88 -18.70 -14.00 -3.95
N LEU A 89 -18.63 -12.71 -4.31
CA LEU A 89 -17.40 -11.97 -4.49
C LEU A 89 -17.12 -11.13 -3.25
N SER A 90 -15.95 -11.35 -2.63
CA SER A 90 -15.48 -10.54 -1.52
C SER A 90 -14.24 -9.73 -1.94
N ILE A 91 -14.33 -8.42 -1.86
CA ILE A 91 -13.23 -7.46 -2.01
C ILE A 91 -12.98 -6.86 -0.63
N SER A 92 -12.18 -7.58 0.17
CA SER A 92 -12.01 -7.26 1.59
C SER A 92 -10.55 -7.33 2.00
N ASN A 93 -10.14 -6.40 2.89
CA ASN A 93 -8.76 -6.31 3.38
C ASN A 93 -7.73 -5.98 2.28
N TYR A 94 -8.12 -5.18 1.28
CA TYR A 94 -7.19 -4.69 0.25
C TYR A 94 -6.59 -3.37 0.73
N PRO A 95 -5.36 -3.38 1.26
CA PRO A 95 -4.81 -2.25 2.01
C PRO A 95 -4.57 -1.02 1.13
N CYS A 96 -4.43 -1.20 -0.17
CA CYS A 96 -4.08 -0.15 -1.12
C CYS A 96 -5.21 0.21 -2.10
N LEU A 97 -6.35 -0.44 -2.00
CA LEU A 97 -7.46 -0.23 -2.95
C LEU A 97 -8.10 1.14 -2.71
N GLN A 98 -8.08 1.98 -3.74
CA GLN A 98 -8.61 3.36 -3.73
C GLN A 98 -9.92 3.49 -4.48
N SER A 99 -10.12 2.72 -5.55
CA SER A 99 -11.31 2.83 -6.38
C SER A 99 -11.78 1.49 -6.95
N ILE A 100 -13.09 1.35 -7.07
CA ILE A 100 -13.76 0.26 -7.76
C ILE A 100 -14.72 0.87 -8.78
N GLU A 101 -14.62 0.47 -10.04
CA GLU A 101 -15.56 0.82 -11.10
C GLU A 101 -16.13 -0.43 -11.74
N ILE A 102 -17.45 -0.58 -11.73
CA ILE A 102 -18.17 -1.70 -12.34
C ILE A 102 -19.01 -1.14 -13.47
N ASN A 103 -18.58 -1.43 -14.70
CA ASN A 103 -19.24 -0.91 -15.88
C ASN A 103 -20.52 -1.70 -16.22
N SER A 104 -21.28 -1.16 -17.17
CA SER A 104 -22.63 -1.60 -17.49
C SER A 104 -22.71 -3.11 -17.80
N ASN A 105 -23.78 -3.74 -17.35
CA ASN A 105 -24.08 -5.16 -17.59
C ASN A 105 -23.02 -6.15 -17.06
N SER A 106 -22.27 -5.78 -16.04
CA SER A 106 -21.19 -6.61 -15.46
C SER A 106 -21.60 -7.17 -14.11
N LEU A 107 -20.99 -8.31 -13.74
CA LEU A 107 -21.21 -8.99 -12.44
C LEU A 107 -22.70 -9.24 -12.13
N GLN A 108 -23.51 -9.45 -13.15
CA GLN A 108 -24.97 -9.47 -12.99
C GLN A 108 -25.50 -10.67 -12.20
N ASN A 109 -24.79 -11.80 -12.25
CA ASN A 109 -25.28 -13.07 -11.72
C ASN A 109 -24.63 -13.48 -10.40
N LEU A 110 -23.92 -12.59 -9.74
CA LEU A 110 -23.34 -12.86 -8.43
C LEU A 110 -24.45 -13.16 -7.40
N ASN A 111 -24.21 -14.11 -6.52
CA ASN A 111 -25.07 -14.30 -5.36
C ASN A 111 -24.94 -13.12 -4.39
N SER A 112 -23.70 -12.75 -4.06
CA SER A 112 -23.47 -11.58 -3.22
C SER A 112 -22.17 -10.86 -3.56
N LEU A 113 -22.14 -9.55 -3.30
CA LEU A 113 -20.93 -8.71 -3.34
C LEU A 113 -20.68 -8.14 -1.96
N VAL A 114 -19.49 -8.41 -1.41
CA VAL A 114 -19.04 -7.85 -0.13
C VAL A 114 -17.83 -6.96 -0.37
N ILE A 115 -17.90 -5.71 0.04
CA ILE A 115 -16.78 -4.77 0.02
C ILE A 115 -16.57 -4.28 1.45
N SER A 116 -15.46 -4.68 2.08
CA SER A 116 -15.27 -4.38 3.49
C SER A 116 -13.80 -4.24 3.87
N ASN A 117 -13.54 -3.45 4.92
CA ASN A 117 -12.21 -3.29 5.49
C ASN A 117 -11.13 -2.91 4.46
N ASN A 118 -11.44 -1.94 3.61
CA ASN A 118 -10.53 -1.39 2.59
C ASN A 118 -10.19 0.08 2.97
N PRO A 119 -9.17 0.32 3.78
CA PRO A 119 -8.95 1.61 4.45
C PRO A 119 -8.59 2.78 3.52
N GLN A 120 -8.19 2.51 2.29
CA GLN A 120 -7.89 3.54 1.29
C GLN A 120 -9.02 3.74 0.27
N LEU A 121 -10.07 2.92 0.33
CA LEU A 121 -11.16 2.96 -0.65
C LEU A 121 -11.99 4.24 -0.48
N ASN A 122 -11.97 5.08 -1.50
CA ASN A 122 -12.65 6.38 -1.51
C ASN A 122 -13.67 6.53 -2.64
N SER A 123 -13.71 5.57 -3.58
CA SER A 123 -14.62 5.63 -4.71
C SER A 123 -15.14 4.24 -5.08
N ILE A 124 -16.47 4.13 -5.17
CA ILE A 124 -17.16 2.97 -5.74
C ILE A 124 -18.17 3.52 -6.76
N VAL A 125 -18.02 3.14 -8.02
CA VAL A 125 -18.88 3.54 -9.11
C VAL A 125 -19.48 2.31 -9.76
N THR A 126 -20.81 2.29 -9.90
CA THR A 126 -21.52 1.27 -10.67
C THR A 126 -22.29 1.94 -11.80
N LYS A 127 -22.26 1.37 -12.99
CA LYS A 127 -23.00 1.89 -14.17
C LYS A 127 -24.23 1.04 -14.47
N ASP A 128 -25.01 1.49 -15.44
CA ASP A 128 -26.32 0.94 -15.77
C ASP A 128 -26.35 -0.58 -15.87
N SER A 129 -27.28 -1.21 -15.18
CA SER A 129 -27.46 -2.66 -15.12
C SER A 129 -26.26 -3.46 -14.64
N ALA A 130 -25.25 -2.82 -14.05
CA ALA A 130 -24.24 -3.52 -13.27
C ALA A 130 -24.91 -4.13 -12.03
N LEU A 131 -24.49 -5.33 -11.63
CA LEU A 131 -25.02 -6.03 -10.45
C LEU A 131 -26.54 -6.30 -10.49
N TYR A 132 -27.16 -6.35 -11.66
CA TYR A 132 -28.63 -6.32 -11.82
C TYR A 132 -29.38 -7.45 -11.10
N TYR A 133 -28.82 -8.68 -11.08
CA TYR A 133 -29.44 -9.82 -10.42
C TYR A 133 -28.76 -10.19 -9.09
N VAL A 134 -27.87 -9.35 -8.59
CA VAL A 134 -27.15 -9.61 -7.34
C VAL A 134 -28.13 -9.58 -6.18
N GLN A 135 -28.17 -10.66 -5.39
CA GLN A 135 -29.13 -10.79 -4.30
C GLN A 135 -28.79 -9.95 -3.08
N SER A 136 -27.50 -9.72 -2.85
CA SER A 136 -27.03 -8.96 -1.71
C SER A 136 -25.76 -8.16 -2.05
N VAL A 137 -25.75 -6.90 -1.65
CA VAL A 137 -24.55 -6.05 -1.70
C VAL A 137 -24.31 -5.49 -0.29
N THR A 138 -23.13 -5.79 0.25
CA THR A 138 -22.72 -5.30 1.56
C THR A 138 -21.47 -4.44 1.41
N ILE A 139 -21.54 -3.18 1.88
CA ILE A 139 -20.40 -2.26 1.93
C ILE A 139 -20.23 -1.84 3.37
N SER A 140 -19.08 -2.13 3.98
CA SER A 140 -18.82 -1.82 5.38
C SER A 140 -17.36 -1.54 5.66
N SER A 141 -17.09 -0.75 6.70
CA SER A 141 -15.73 -0.45 7.20
C SER A 141 -14.77 -0.02 6.07
N ILE A 142 -15.19 0.97 5.28
CA ILE A 142 -14.35 1.57 4.24
C ILE A 142 -13.49 2.72 4.78
N PHE A 143 -13.57 2.99 6.10
CA PHE A 143 -12.78 4.00 6.81
C PHE A 143 -12.08 3.37 8.02
#